data_93189fcf1389fd5d606fba8882576264
#
_entry.id   93189fcf1389fd5d606fba8882576264
#
_cell.length_a   1.000
_cell.length_b   1.000
_cell.length_c   1.000
_cell.angle_alpha   90.00
_cell.angle_beta   90.00
_cell.angle_gamma   90.00
#
_symmetry.space_group_name_H-M   'P 1'
#
loop_
_entity.id
_entity.type
_entity.pdbx_description
1 polymer ?
#
loop_
_entity_poly.entity_id
_entity_poly.type
_entity_poly.pdbx_seq_one_letter_code
_entity_poly.pdbx_strand_id
1 'polypeptide(L)'
;MRIGKAAHLKNGPPPEGFGPQGGGPRHLALFSISLIIFLTACARKETVSQPGPAEKAKITVNWDKVATVSKTTPTLQVVVNPPLRRGSPIHDRVFQALHELGADYVRYVPWLPYPKLAVAELEPPAEGKTSWDFSLLDPMMEDLMKATAGHSVIINFSTIPQWMFKTEKPVPYPADPDQVNWEYEKGTEFRDGSLKEVGDYYARLVSWYTQGGFTDEYGKRHDSGHHYKIAYWEVLNEINGEHQMTPQTYTRVYDAIVEAVHRVDPQIKFVGLALGGTTKDYFEYFLNHKNHKPGIPIDMISYHFYAVPTADQTPDIMQFTYWEQADHFLDVVGYIQDIRARLSPETQTDTDELGSISADDLEQDKPGHVVKPIPNSYWNLCAALYAYLYAELTGRGVEVAGESQLVGYPTQFPSVSMVDWNTGQPNARFWVLKLLRDNFGPDDKLVETNLDIPYVYAQAFVTREGQRKLLLVNKRDRGFEVSLPGSQGSEVTFVDQGTSFQPPASAHLGENPLSLSGYEVAVVSLPK
;
A
#
# COMPACT_ATOMS: atom_id res chain seq x y z
N MET A 1 -11.27 1.13 8.11
CA MET A 1 -10.51 1.60 9.30
C MET A 1 -10.36 3.10 9.16
N ARG A 2 -10.81 3.92 10.12
CA ARG A 2 -10.72 5.37 9.98
C ARG A 2 -9.27 5.79 10.16
N ILE A 3 -8.55 6.03 9.10
CA ILE A 3 -7.31 6.79 9.09
C ILE A 3 -7.72 8.25 8.94
N GLY A 4 -8.14 8.84 10.03
CA GLY A 4 -8.53 10.24 10.03
C GLY A 4 -9.37 10.57 11.26
N LYS A 5 -8.73 11.22 12.23
CA LYS A 5 -9.21 11.76 13.50
C LYS A 5 -9.38 10.74 14.64
N ALA A 6 -8.38 10.70 15.50
CA ALA A 6 -8.58 10.33 16.90
C ALA A 6 -9.68 11.23 17.49
N ALA A 7 -10.81 10.63 17.85
CA ALA A 7 -11.89 11.32 18.53
C ALA A 7 -11.37 11.81 19.89
N HIS A 8 -11.43 13.12 20.15
CA HIS A 8 -11.27 13.69 21.47
C HIS A 8 -12.32 13.08 22.42
N LEU A 9 -11.91 12.10 23.19
CA LEU A 9 -12.62 11.73 24.41
C LEU A 9 -12.44 12.90 25.41
N LYS A 10 -13.50 13.65 25.60
CA LYS A 10 -13.61 14.61 26.70
C LYS A 10 -13.57 13.81 27.99
N ASN A 11 -12.46 13.89 28.71
CA ASN A 11 -12.38 13.45 30.09
C ASN A 11 -13.21 14.42 30.93
N GLY A 12 -14.27 13.91 31.55
CA GLY A 12 -15.00 14.59 32.61
C GLY A 12 -14.12 14.72 33.86
N PRO A 13 -14.41 15.71 34.73
CA PRO A 13 -13.60 15.96 35.93
C PRO A 13 -13.71 14.80 36.93
N PRO A 14 -12.63 14.50 37.69
CA PRO A 14 -12.67 13.51 38.75
C PRO A 14 -13.49 14.07 39.96
N PRO A 15 -14.10 13.20 40.78
CA PRO A 15 -14.86 13.61 41.94
C PRO A 15 -13.93 14.11 43.08
N GLU A 16 -14.34 15.21 43.69
CA GLU A 16 -13.77 15.72 44.93
C GLU A 16 -14.01 14.78 46.10
N GLY A 17 -13.05 14.69 47.00
CA GLY A 17 -13.34 14.12 48.33
C GLY A 17 -12.18 13.84 49.26
N PHE A 18 -12.05 14.69 50.26
CA PHE A 18 -11.49 14.52 51.59
C PHE A 18 -9.98 14.74 51.79
N GLY A 19 -9.67 15.91 52.36
CA GLY A 19 -8.49 16.16 53.15
C GLY A 19 -8.66 15.66 54.60
N PRO A 20 -7.56 15.56 55.36
CA PRO A 20 -7.56 16.33 56.58
C PRO A 20 -6.27 17.14 56.89
N GLN A 21 -6.48 18.05 57.78
CA GLN A 21 -5.67 19.15 58.29
C GLN A 21 -4.43 18.76 59.11
N GLY A 22 -3.44 19.63 59.11
CA GLY A 22 -2.87 20.15 60.35
C GLY A 22 -1.48 19.68 60.75
N GLY A 23 -0.57 20.62 60.93
CA GLY A 23 0.51 20.52 61.91
C GLY A 23 1.87 21.02 61.43
N GLY A 24 2.22 22.22 61.88
CA GLY A 24 3.42 23.00 61.59
C GLY A 24 4.73 22.53 62.19
N PRO A 25 5.78 23.35 62.19
CA PRO A 25 7.17 22.93 61.99
C PRO A 25 7.94 22.78 63.31
N ARG A 26 8.96 21.91 63.30
CA ARG A 26 10.05 21.98 64.29
C ARG A 26 11.41 21.58 63.67
N HIS A 27 12.37 22.34 64.11
CA HIS A 27 13.78 22.44 63.77
C HIS A 27 14.68 21.27 64.16
N LEU A 28 15.82 21.23 63.47
CA LEU A 28 17.18 20.80 63.84
C LEU A 28 17.46 19.35 64.25
N ALA A 29 18.38 18.70 63.55
CA ALA A 29 19.76 18.53 63.99
C ALA A 29 20.56 17.68 62.97
N LEU A 30 21.75 18.17 62.65
CA LEU A 30 22.80 17.44 61.90
C LEU A 30 23.32 16.27 62.71
N PHE A 31 23.42 15.09 62.12
CA PHE A 31 24.43 14.08 62.48
C PHE A 31 24.92 13.41 61.21
N SER A 32 26.20 13.70 60.90
CA SER A 32 26.96 13.04 59.84
C SER A 32 27.35 11.63 60.32
N ILE A 33 26.83 10.59 59.71
CA ILE A 33 27.40 9.24 59.83
C ILE A 33 27.78 8.79 58.42
N SER A 34 29.07 8.77 58.16
CA SER A 34 29.67 8.16 56.97
C SER A 34 29.47 6.65 57.01
N LEU A 35 28.51 6.14 56.24
CA LEU A 35 28.34 4.72 56.01
C LEU A 35 28.96 4.39 54.66
N ILE A 36 30.12 3.76 54.65
CA ILE A 36 30.78 3.19 53.49
C ILE A 36 29.95 1.97 53.08
N ILE A 37 29.09 2.13 52.09
CA ILE A 37 28.39 1.00 51.46
C ILE A 37 29.30 0.47 50.34
N PHE A 38 29.86 -0.72 50.54
CA PHE A 38 30.43 -1.52 49.48
C PHE A 38 29.31 -1.90 48.49
N LEU A 39 29.21 -1.18 47.39
CA LEU A 39 28.43 -1.60 46.24
C LEU A 39 29.17 -2.73 45.53
N THR A 40 28.89 -3.97 45.91
CA THR A 40 29.12 -5.12 45.06
C THR A 40 28.19 -5.01 43.86
N ALA A 41 28.70 -4.47 42.77
CA ALA A 41 28.04 -4.54 41.49
C ALA A 41 27.93 -6.01 41.08
N CYS A 42 26.79 -6.64 41.36
CA CYS A 42 26.39 -7.84 40.66
C CYS A 42 26.15 -7.44 39.19
N ALA A 43 27.19 -7.52 38.38
CA ALA A 43 27.04 -7.57 36.93
C ALA A 43 26.17 -8.83 36.66
N ARG A 44 24.86 -8.60 36.48
CA ARG A 44 24.00 -9.56 35.84
C ARG A 44 24.57 -9.74 34.43
N LYS A 45 25.37 -10.80 34.22
CA LYS A 45 25.61 -11.32 32.90
C LYS A 45 24.22 -11.60 32.33
N GLU A 46 23.75 -10.76 31.41
CA GLU A 46 22.72 -11.17 30.49
C GLU A 46 23.28 -12.39 29.76
N THR A 47 22.86 -13.54 30.20
CA THR A 47 23.01 -14.76 29.43
C THR A 47 22.15 -14.51 28.19
N VAL A 48 22.79 -14.09 27.10
CA VAL A 48 22.24 -14.26 25.77
C VAL A 48 21.91 -15.76 25.71
N SER A 49 20.63 -16.09 25.82
CA SER A 49 20.17 -17.47 25.64
C SER A 49 20.67 -17.89 24.28
N GLN A 50 21.49 -18.90 24.19
CA GLN A 50 21.81 -19.51 22.90
C GLN A 50 20.46 -19.86 22.26
N PRO A 51 20.24 -19.52 20.97
CA PRO A 51 19.04 -19.93 20.29
C PRO A 51 18.90 -21.44 20.45
N GLY A 52 17.74 -21.89 20.93
CA GLY A 52 17.43 -23.32 21.00
C GLY A 52 17.58 -23.96 19.62
N PRO A 53 17.66 -25.30 19.53
CA PRO A 53 17.74 -25.95 18.23
C PRO A 53 16.63 -25.46 17.33
N ALA A 54 16.97 -25.11 16.07
CA ALA A 54 16.02 -24.60 15.10
C ALA A 54 14.87 -25.61 14.95
N GLU A 55 13.64 -25.12 15.01
CA GLU A 55 12.44 -25.93 14.81
C GLU A 55 12.43 -26.45 13.38
N LYS A 56 12.14 -27.74 13.19
CA LYS A 56 12.19 -28.38 11.88
C LYS A 56 10.82 -28.46 11.25
N ALA A 57 10.72 -27.97 10.03
CA ALA A 57 9.54 -28.06 9.20
C ALA A 57 9.72 -29.08 8.08
N LYS A 58 8.64 -29.78 7.70
CA LYS A 58 8.63 -30.68 6.56
C LYS A 58 7.60 -30.21 5.54
N ILE A 59 8.05 -30.02 4.30
CA ILE A 59 7.19 -29.68 3.17
C ILE A 59 6.90 -30.91 2.35
N THR A 60 5.65 -31.07 1.94
CA THR A 60 5.22 -32.06 0.94
C THR A 60 4.47 -31.34 -0.17
N VAL A 61 4.84 -31.64 -1.42
CA VAL A 61 4.24 -31.04 -2.62
C VAL A 61 3.69 -32.13 -3.52
N ASN A 62 2.43 -31.98 -3.91
CA ASN A 62 1.82 -32.83 -4.93
C ASN A 62 1.84 -32.09 -6.27
N TRP A 63 2.90 -32.28 -7.05
CA TRP A 63 3.13 -31.56 -8.30
C TRP A 63 2.09 -31.84 -9.39
N ASP A 64 1.36 -32.93 -9.30
CA ASP A 64 0.35 -33.33 -10.27
C ASP A 64 -1.05 -32.80 -9.93
N LYS A 65 -1.22 -32.24 -8.71
CA LYS A 65 -2.51 -31.71 -8.25
C LYS A 65 -2.53 -30.18 -8.27
N VAL A 66 -3.01 -29.65 -9.38
CA VAL A 66 -3.22 -28.19 -9.53
C VAL A 66 -4.41 -27.76 -8.67
N ALA A 67 -4.18 -26.80 -7.79
CA ALA A 67 -5.21 -26.19 -6.96
C ALA A 67 -5.90 -25.05 -7.73
N THR A 68 -5.12 -24.18 -8.38
CA THR A 68 -5.63 -23.09 -9.22
C THR A 68 -4.59 -22.64 -10.23
N VAL A 69 -5.02 -21.86 -11.23
CA VAL A 69 -4.14 -21.16 -12.17
C VAL A 69 -4.13 -19.68 -11.79
N SER A 70 -2.94 -19.14 -11.59
CA SER A 70 -2.73 -17.73 -11.23
C SER A 70 -3.29 -16.79 -12.29
N LYS A 71 -3.94 -15.72 -11.83
CA LYS A 71 -4.25 -14.53 -12.63
C LYS A 71 -3.51 -13.31 -12.11
N THR A 72 -2.78 -13.47 -11.00
CA THR A 72 -2.29 -12.38 -10.17
C THR A 72 -0.97 -11.81 -10.69
N THR A 73 -0.97 -10.51 -10.89
CA THR A 73 0.22 -9.72 -11.20
C THR A 73 0.72 -9.03 -9.93
N PRO A 74 1.94 -9.31 -9.45
CA PRO A 74 2.54 -8.55 -8.36
C PRO A 74 3.00 -7.19 -8.88
N THR A 75 2.63 -6.12 -8.18
CA THR A 75 2.91 -4.73 -8.58
C THR A 75 3.02 -3.81 -7.36
N LEU A 76 3.01 -2.50 -7.59
CA LEU A 76 3.07 -1.48 -6.55
C LEU A 76 2.29 -0.23 -6.93
N GLN A 77 2.07 0.64 -5.93
CA GLN A 77 1.63 2.00 -6.18
C GLN A 77 2.77 3.03 -6.07
N VAL A 78 2.61 4.12 -6.80
CA VAL A 78 3.44 5.32 -6.78
C VAL A 78 2.56 6.50 -6.35
N VAL A 79 2.62 6.85 -5.06
CA VAL A 79 1.91 8.02 -4.53
C VAL A 79 2.76 9.26 -4.70
N VAL A 80 2.19 10.30 -5.31
CA VAL A 80 2.91 11.54 -5.61
C VAL A 80 3.32 12.27 -4.34
N ASN A 81 4.62 12.60 -4.27
CA ASN A 81 5.21 13.37 -3.18
C ASN A 81 6.44 14.16 -3.64
N PRO A 82 6.96 15.12 -2.84
CA PRO A 82 8.12 15.93 -3.21
C PRO A 82 9.37 15.16 -3.65
N PRO A 83 9.78 14.03 -3.02
CA PRO A 83 10.88 13.19 -3.49
C PRO A 83 10.81 12.73 -4.95
N LEU A 84 9.62 12.64 -5.54
CA LEU A 84 9.45 12.24 -6.94
C LEU A 84 9.60 13.38 -7.94
N ARG A 85 9.75 14.63 -7.49
CA ARG A 85 9.93 15.78 -8.38
C ARG A 85 11.31 15.79 -9.02
N ARG A 86 11.38 16.21 -10.27
CA ARG A 86 12.67 16.48 -10.96
C ARG A 86 13.49 17.49 -10.15
N GLY A 87 14.76 17.16 -9.92
CA GLY A 87 15.67 17.92 -9.07
C GLY A 87 15.75 17.48 -7.61
N SER A 88 14.88 16.55 -7.19
CA SER A 88 15.06 15.85 -5.90
C SER A 88 16.35 15.01 -5.91
N PRO A 89 17.08 14.90 -4.79
CA PRO A 89 18.32 14.11 -4.71
C PRO A 89 18.15 12.63 -5.05
N ILE A 90 16.95 12.09 -4.92
CA ILE A 90 16.66 10.66 -5.15
C ILE A 90 15.90 10.38 -6.43
N HIS A 91 15.40 11.41 -7.13
CA HIS A 91 14.52 11.30 -8.31
C HIS A 91 15.02 10.25 -9.32
N ASP A 92 16.23 10.40 -9.83
CA ASP A 92 16.75 9.52 -10.88
C ASP A 92 16.87 8.06 -10.42
N ARG A 93 17.26 7.84 -9.17
CA ARG A 93 17.39 6.49 -8.59
C ARG A 93 16.03 5.81 -8.41
N VAL A 94 15.03 6.57 -7.98
CA VAL A 94 13.69 6.06 -7.76
C VAL A 94 13.05 5.62 -9.08
N PHE A 95 13.11 6.47 -10.11
CA PHE A 95 12.57 6.13 -11.42
C PHE A 95 13.39 5.05 -12.14
N GLN A 96 14.69 4.98 -11.90
CA GLN A 96 15.51 3.85 -12.35
C GLN A 96 15.07 2.54 -11.66
N ALA A 97 14.88 2.55 -10.34
CA ALA A 97 14.40 1.37 -9.60
C ALA A 97 13.03 0.91 -10.14
N LEU A 98 12.10 1.84 -10.38
CA LEU A 98 10.80 1.54 -10.96
C LEU A 98 10.93 0.91 -12.35
N HIS A 99 11.81 1.44 -13.20
CA HIS A 99 12.09 0.87 -14.51
C HIS A 99 12.69 -0.55 -14.43
N GLU A 100 13.65 -0.76 -13.55
CA GLU A 100 14.29 -2.07 -13.33
C GLU A 100 13.34 -3.10 -12.73
N LEU A 101 12.34 -2.66 -11.97
CA LEU A 101 11.28 -3.54 -11.50
C LEU A 101 10.47 -4.10 -12.66
N GLY A 102 10.07 -3.28 -13.63
CA GLY A 102 9.34 -3.69 -14.83
C GLY A 102 7.98 -4.33 -14.53
N ALA A 103 7.25 -3.81 -13.56
CA ALA A 103 5.94 -4.33 -13.17
C ALA A 103 4.82 -3.81 -14.09
N ASP A 104 3.83 -4.66 -14.35
CA ASP A 104 2.56 -4.27 -14.97
C ASP A 104 1.57 -3.78 -13.92
N TYR A 105 0.61 -2.96 -14.34
CA TYR A 105 -0.43 -2.38 -13.48
C TYR A 105 0.11 -1.51 -12.34
N VAL A 106 1.25 -0.82 -12.59
CA VAL A 106 1.72 0.19 -11.64
C VAL A 106 0.64 1.25 -11.46
N ARG A 107 0.18 1.43 -10.21
CA ARG A 107 -0.84 2.43 -9.87
C ARG A 107 -0.18 3.76 -9.56
N TYR A 108 -0.61 4.86 -10.18
CA TYR A 108 -0.10 6.21 -9.97
C TYR A 108 -1.15 7.09 -9.32
N VAL A 109 -0.82 7.70 -8.19
CA VAL A 109 -1.77 8.41 -7.33
C VAL A 109 -1.29 9.82 -6.99
N PRO A 110 -1.66 10.86 -7.77
CA PRO A 110 -1.67 12.23 -7.30
C PRO A 110 -2.66 12.39 -6.14
N TRP A 111 -2.16 12.68 -4.92
CA TRP A 111 -2.93 12.58 -3.70
C TRP A 111 -2.97 13.89 -2.87
N LEU A 112 -4.01 14.04 -2.07
CA LEU A 112 -4.46 15.24 -1.38
C LEU A 112 -3.41 16.02 -0.55
N PRO A 113 -2.42 15.41 0.14
CA PRO A 113 -1.53 16.20 1.00
C PRO A 113 -0.63 17.16 0.23
N TYR A 114 -0.53 17.01 -1.09
CA TYR A 114 0.24 17.90 -1.95
C TYR A 114 -0.64 18.43 -3.10
N PRO A 115 -1.58 19.35 -2.84
CA PRO A 115 -2.60 19.74 -3.83
C PRO A 115 -2.04 20.31 -5.12
N LYS A 116 -0.91 21.03 -5.09
CA LYS A 116 -0.27 21.52 -6.31
C LYS A 116 0.39 20.44 -7.17
N LEU A 117 0.66 19.28 -6.59
CA LEU A 117 1.20 18.11 -7.28
C LEU A 117 0.09 17.13 -7.72
N ALA A 118 -1.17 17.41 -7.35
CA ALA A 118 -2.29 16.50 -7.53
C ALA A 118 -3.46 17.08 -8.34
N VAL A 119 -3.68 18.39 -8.32
CA VAL A 119 -4.87 19.04 -8.88
C VAL A 119 -4.50 19.95 -10.04
N ALA A 120 -5.08 19.69 -11.21
CA ALA A 120 -4.80 20.44 -12.43
C ALA A 120 -5.57 21.77 -12.51
N GLU A 121 -6.67 21.95 -11.76
CA GLU A 121 -7.47 23.18 -11.74
C GLU A 121 -7.80 23.58 -10.30
N LEU A 122 -6.85 24.25 -9.66
CA LEU A 122 -6.95 24.61 -8.22
C LEU A 122 -8.00 25.67 -7.92
N GLU A 123 -8.28 26.57 -8.86
CA GLU A 123 -9.26 27.63 -8.69
C GLU A 123 -10.47 27.42 -9.60
N PRO A 124 -11.68 27.77 -9.18
CA PRO A 124 -12.88 27.59 -10.01
C PRO A 124 -12.83 28.45 -11.26
N PRO A 125 -13.40 27.98 -12.37
CA PRO A 125 -13.60 28.80 -13.56
C PRO A 125 -14.43 30.04 -13.23
N ALA A 126 -13.94 31.22 -13.65
CA ALA A 126 -14.62 32.49 -13.40
C ALA A 126 -14.33 33.51 -14.51
N GLU A 127 -15.30 34.38 -14.84
CA GLU A 127 -15.15 35.50 -15.76
C GLU A 127 -14.55 35.13 -17.12
N GLY A 128 -14.89 33.94 -17.66
CA GLY A 128 -14.39 33.47 -18.97
C GLY A 128 -12.96 32.94 -18.93
N LYS A 129 -12.40 32.66 -17.73
CA LYS A 129 -11.07 32.11 -17.54
C LYS A 129 -11.12 30.83 -16.71
N THR A 130 -10.20 29.93 -17.00
CA THR A 130 -9.94 28.70 -16.25
C THR A 130 -8.53 28.75 -15.64
N SER A 131 -8.29 27.94 -14.62
CA SER A 131 -7.01 27.89 -13.90
C SER A 131 -6.20 26.61 -14.23
N TRP A 132 -6.50 25.93 -15.32
CA TRP A 132 -5.79 24.71 -15.71
C TRP A 132 -4.27 24.94 -15.77
N ASP A 133 -3.54 24.17 -14.94
CA ASP A 133 -2.09 24.20 -14.84
C ASP A 133 -1.54 22.79 -14.61
N PHE A 134 -0.85 22.26 -15.62
CA PHE A 134 -0.23 20.96 -15.59
C PHE A 134 1.30 21.02 -15.36
N SER A 135 1.84 22.20 -15.14
CA SER A 135 3.29 22.45 -15.10
C SER A 135 4.04 21.62 -14.02
N LEU A 136 3.34 21.24 -12.94
CA LEU A 136 3.88 20.40 -11.88
C LEU A 136 3.44 18.93 -11.99
N LEU A 137 2.34 18.65 -12.71
CA LEU A 137 1.80 17.30 -12.86
C LEU A 137 2.48 16.57 -14.03
N ASP A 138 2.61 17.22 -15.17
CA ASP A 138 3.18 16.61 -16.39
C ASP A 138 4.59 16.05 -16.19
N PRO A 139 5.55 16.75 -15.56
CA PRO A 139 6.89 16.19 -15.38
C PRO A 139 6.91 14.85 -14.64
N MET A 140 6.06 14.67 -13.62
CA MET A 140 5.99 13.41 -12.87
C MET A 140 5.24 12.32 -13.65
N MET A 141 4.17 12.67 -14.37
CA MET A 141 3.48 11.73 -15.25
C MET A 141 4.40 11.26 -16.39
N GLU A 142 5.16 12.17 -17.00
CA GLU A 142 6.15 11.83 -18.05
C GLU A 142 7.21 10.85 -17.52
N ASP A 143 7.74 11.12 -16.32
CA ASP A 143 8.77 10.27 -15.71
C ASP A 143 8.21 8.89 -15.32
N LEU A 144 6.97 8.82 -14.82
CA LEU A 144 6.26 7.57 -14.61
C LEU A 144 6.10 6.79 -15.92
N MET A 145 5.51 7.41 -16.95
CA MET A 145 5.24 6.74 -18.23
C MET A 145 6.52 6.29 -18.94
N LYS A 146 7.63 7.03 -18.72
CA LYS A 146 8.96 6.62 -19.20
C LYS A 146 9.49 5.41 -18.42
N ALA A 147 9.37 5.44 -17.10
CA ALA A 147 9.87 4.34 -16.25
C ALA A 147 9.07 3.04 -16.42
N THR A 148 7.78 3.16 -16.77
CA THR A 148 6.88 2.01 -17.00
C THR A 148 6.68 1.71 -18.50
N ALA A 149 7.58 2.18 -19.36
CA ALA A 149 7.43 2.01 -20.81
C ALA A 149 7.35 0.52 -21.19
N GLY A 150 6.28 0.16 -21.92
CA GLY A 150 6.01 -1.23 -22.31
C GLY A 150 5.18 -2.03 -21.30
N HIS A 151 4.85 -1.45 -20.17
CA HIS A 151 4.03 -2.05 -19.11
C HIS A 151 2.68 -1.33 -18.95
N SER A 152 1.70 -2.04 -18.42
CA SER A 152 0.39 -1.49 -18.12
C SER A 152 0.45 -0.58 -16.88
N VAL A 153 -0.35 0.50 -16.88
CA VAL A 153 -0.49 1.40 -15.72
C VAL A 153 -1.95 1.63 -15.38
N ILE A 154 -2.20 1.89 -14.09
CA ILE A 154 -3.48 2.37 -13.55
C ILE A 154 -3.27 3.80 -13.07
N ILE A 155 -4.07 4.74 -13.55
CA ILE A 155 -3.96 6.15 -13.18
C ILE A 155 -5.13 6.54 -12.28
N ASN A 156 -4.82 7.04 -11.09
CA ASN A 156 -5.78 7.52 -10.12
C ASN A 156 -5.48 8.99 -9.75
N PHE A 157 -6.11 9.94 -10.43
CA PHE A 157 -6.16 11.32 -9.94
C PHE A 157 -7.18 11.39 -8.80
N SER A 158 -6.77 10.93 -7.63
CA SER A 158 -7.63 10.77 -6.45
C SER A 158 -8.18 12.09 -5.93
N THR A 159 -7.42 13.17 -6.08
CA THR A 159 -7.74 14.46 -5.52
C THR A 159 -8.53 15.31 -6.52
N ILE A 160 -9.77 15.61 -6.17
CA ILE A 160 -10.62 16.52 -6.93
C ILE A 160 -10.38 17.96 -6.46
N PRO A 161 -10.51 18.98 -7.36
CA PRO A 161 -10.46 20.37 -6.93
C PRO A 161 -11.44 20.65 -5.79
N GLN A 162 -10.93 21.22 -4.71
CA GLN A 162 -11.71 21.49 -3.49
C GLN A 162 -12.95 22.36 -3.74
N TRP A 163 -12.88 23.29 -4.70
CA TRP A 163 -13.99 24.16 -5.04
C TRP A 163 -15.21 23.42 -5.65
N MET A 164 -15.07 22.15 -6.05
CA MET A 164 -16.19 21.31 -6.49
C MET A 164 -17.08 20.82 -5.34
N PHE A 165 -16.61 20.92 -4.09
CA PHE A 165 -17.38 20.53 -2.93
C PHE A 165 -18.09 21.74 -2.29
N LYS A 166 -19.21 21.47 -1.60
CA LYS A 166 -19.84 22.41 -0.68
C LYS A 166 -19.02 22.47 0.59
N THR A 167 -18.39 23.59 0.85
CA THR A 167 -17.63 23.86 2.08
C THR A 167 -18.07 25.19 2.70
N GLU A 168 -18.01 25.30 4.02
CA GLU A 168 -18.35 26.55 4.72
C GLU A 168 -17.39 27.69 4.35
N LYS A 169 -16.15 27.35 4.07
CA LYS A 169 -15.08 28.29 3.69
C LYS A 169 -14.21 27.63 2.62
N PRO A 170 -13.60 28.43 1.72
CA PRO A 170 -12.57 27.91 0.84
C PRO A 170 -11.45 27.26 1.66
N VAL A 171 -10.98 26.09 1.25
CA VAL A 171 -9.82 25.43 1.87
C VAL A 171 -8.57 25.96 1.17
N PRO A 172 -7.69 26.70 1.89
CA PRO A 172 -6.47 27.22 1.29
C PRO A 172 -5.51 26.07 0.97
N TYR A 173 -4.71 26.25 -0.06
CA TYR A 173 -3.60 25.36 -0.38
C TYR A 173 -2.27 26.13 -0.30
N PRO A 174 -1.16 25.45 0.06
CA PRO A 174 0.15 26.09 0.20
C PRO A 174 0.64 26.70 -1.13
N ALA A 175 1.36 27.82 -1.04
CA ALA A 175 2.07 28.41 -2.19
C ALA A 175 3.25 27.52 -2.62
N ASP A 176 3.94 26.90 -1.67
CA ASP A 176 5.01 25.93 -1.90
C ASP A 176 4.41 24.56 -2.27
N PRO A 177 4.73 23.98 -3.44
CA PRO A 177 4.21 22.68 -3.85
C PRO A 177 4.71 21.53 -2.96
N ASP A 178 5.79 21.71 -2.23
CA ASP A 178 6.38 20.68 -1.37
C ASP A 178 5.86 20.76 0.08
N GLN A 179 5.04 21.76 0.39
CA GLN A 179 4.41 21.88 1.69
C GLN A 179 3.17 21.01 1.80
N VAL A 180 3.16 20.12 2.81
CA VAL A 180 2.04 19.22 3.10
C VAL A 180 0.81 19.99 3.59
N ASN A 181 -0.38 19.57 3.15
CA ASN A 181 -1.67 20.05 3.64
C ASN A 181 -2.69 18.90 3.72
N TRP A 182 -2.76 18.23 4.87
CA TRP A 182 -3.70 17.15 5.13
C TRP A 182 -5.17 17.58 5.22
N GLU A 183 -5.42 18.91 5.25
CA GLU A 183 -6.77 19.47 5.32
C GLU A 183 -7.34 19.81 3.93
N TYR A 184 -6.57 19.60 2.84
CA TYR A 184 -7.10 19.81 1.51
C TYR A 184 -8.24 18.81 1.22
N GLU A 185 -9.11 19.15 0.29
CA GLU A 185 -10.24 18.28 -0.14
C GLU A 185 -11.23 17.93 1.00
N LYS A 186 -11.55 18.89 1.86
CA LYS A 186 -12.61 18.74 2.89
C LYS A 186 -13.98 18.94 2.26
N GLY A 187 -14.60 17.88 1.84
CA GLY A 187 -15.97 17.93 1.32
C GLY A 187 -16.49 16.53 1.03
N THR A 188 -17.77 16.32 1.32
CA THR A 188 -18.49 15.06 1.09
C THR A 188 -19.62 15.23 0.09
N GLU A 189 -20.05 16.47 -0.18
CA GLU A 189 -21.15 16.80 -1.07
C GLU A 189 -20.66 17.74 -2.18
N PHE A 190 -20.89 17.36 -3.43
CA PHE A 190 -20.58 18.19 -4.58
C PHE A 190 -21.49 19.41 -4.67
N ARG A 191 -20.94 20.55 -5.07
CA ARG A 191 -21.71 21.77 -5.32
C ARG A 191 -22.66 21.62 -6.50
N ASP A 192 -22.24 20.88 -7.54
CA ASP A 192 -23.09 20.50 -8.68
C ASP A 192 -23.76 19.14 -8.40
N GLY A 193 -25.02 19.17 -7.97
CA GLY A 193 -25.80 17.96 -7.70
C GLY A 193 -26.10 17.11 -8.94
N SER A 194 -25.89 17.64 -10.17
CA SER A 194 -25.98 16.87 -11.41
C SER A 194 -24.76 16.00 -11.67
N LEU A 195 -23.63 16.26 -10.99
CA LEU A 195 -22.33 15.62 -11.16
C LEU A 195 -21.69 15.83 -12.54
N LYS A 196 -22.24 16.75 -13.34
CA LYS A 196 -21.70 17.07 -14.66
C LYS A 196 -20.31 17.70 -14.55
N GLU A 197 -20.13 18.58 -13.56
CA GLU A 197 -18.87 19.32 -13.35
C GLU A 197 -17.71 18.36 -13.07
N VAL A 198 -17.88 17.40 -12.17
CA VAL A 198 -16.85 16.40 -11.86
C VAL A 198 -16.64 15.43 -13.02
N GLY A 199 -17.69 15.02 -13.73
CA GLY A 199 -17.56 14.21 -14.93
C GLY A 199 -16.75 14.91 -16.03
N ASP A 200 -17.04 16.18 -16.30
CA ASP A 200 -16.33 16.97 -17.32
C ASP A 200 -14.87 17.23 -16.91
N TYR A 201 -14.58 17.41 -15.62
CA TYR A 201 -13.21 17.53 -15.11
C TYR A 201 -12.39 16.28 -15.40
N TYR A 202 -12.90 15.09 -15.07
CA TYR A 202 -12.22 13.83 -15.40
C TYR A 202 -12.09 13.61 -16.90
N ALA A 203 -13.11 13.93 -17.69
CA ALA A 203 -13.03 13.82 -19.14
C ALA A 203 -11.92 14.70 -19.73
N ARG A 204 -11.69 15.90 -19.18
CA ARG A 204 -10.58 16.78 -19.58
C ARG A 204 -9.22 16.26 -19.14
N LEU A 205 -9.09 15.73 -17.89
CA LEU A 205 -7.87 15.09 -17.44
C LEU A 205 -7.47 13.91 -18.33
N VAL A 206 -8.41 13.02 -18.59
CA VAL A 206 -8.20 11.87 -19.47
C VAL A 206 -7.80 12.33 -20.87
N SER A 207 -8.53 13.30 -21.43
CA SER A 207 -8.25 13.86 -22.76
C SER A 207 -6.86 14.52 -22.83
N TRP A 208 -6.43 15.21 -21.77
CA TRP A 208 -5.09 15.78 -21.67
C TRP A 208 -4.00 14.75 -21.90
N TYR A 209 -4.08 13.61 -21.21
CA TYR A 209 -3.05 12.58 -21.26
C TYR A 209 -3.20 11.58 -22.42
N THR A 210 -4.41 11.42 -22.99
CA THR A 210 -4.66 10.37 -24.00
C THR A 210 -4.97 10.90 -25.40
N GLN A 211 -5.51 12.13 -25.51
CA GLN A 211 -6.01 12.70 -26.77
C GLN A 211 -5.26 13.97 -27.22
N GLY A 212 -4.12 14.28 -26.59
CA GLY A 212 -3.30 15.44 -26.91
C GLY A 212 -3.84 16.78 -26.43
N GLY A 213 -4.83 16.79 -25.52
CA GLY A 213 -5.40 18.00 -24.95
C GLY A 213 -6.93 18.02 -24.96
N PHE A 214 -7.54 19.11 -24.51
CA PHE A 214 -9.00 19.27 -24.40
C PHE A 214 -9.46 20.69 -24.72
N THR A 215 -10.77 20.88 -24.89
CA THR A 215 -11.40 22.19 -24.93
C THR A 215 -12.08 22.47 -23.59
N ASP A 216 -11.79 23.62 -22.99
CA ASP A 216 -12.34 24.01 -21.70
C ASP A 216 -13.81 24.48 -21.82
N GLU A 217 -14.41 24.85 -20.68
CA GLU A 217 -15.81 25.26 -20.56
C GLU A 217 -16.12 26.56 -21.29
N TYR A 218 -15.11 27.35 -21.62
CA TYR A 218 -15.26 28.60 -22.41
C TYR A 218 -14.90 28.44 -23.88
N GLY A 219 -14.63 27.21 -24.33
CA GLY A 219 -14.32 26.90 -25.72
C GLY A 219 -12.86 27.12 -26.12
N LYS A 220 -11.97 27.39 -25.16
CA LYS A 220 -10.54 27.54 -25.44
C LYS A 220 -9.87 26.15 -25.48
N ARG A 221 -9.07 25.93 -26.55
CA ARG A 221 -8.25 24.71 -26.70
C ARG A 221 -7.00 24.80 -25.83
N HIS A 222 -6.71 23.70 -25.12
CA HIS A 222 -5.48 23.43 -24.39
C HIS A 222 -4.83 22.20 -24.99
N ASP A 223 -3.57 22.28 -25.41
CA ASP A 223 -2.84 21.20 -26.07
C ASP A 223 -1.71 20.70 -25.18
N SER A 224 -1.65 19.38 -24.98
CA SER A 224 -0.58 18.69 -24.24
C SER A 224 0.40 17.98 -25.16
N GLY A 225 -0.09 17.46 -26.27
CA GLY A 225 0.65 16.54 -27.13
C GLY A 225 0.83 15.14 -26.56
N HIS A 226 0.23 14.83 -25.41
CA HIS A 226 0.31 13.51 -24.81
C HIS A 226 -0.69 12.53 -25.46
N HIS A 227 -0.23 11.32 -25.76
CA HIS A 227 -1.03 10.23 -26.32
C HIS A 227 -0.68 8.91 -25.63
N TYR A 228 -0.76 8.92 -24.30
CA TYR A 228 -0.42 7.75 -23.51
C TYR A 228 -1.46 6.64 -23.61
N LYS A 229 -1.01 5.40 -23.64
CA LYS A 229 -1.86 4.23 -23.48
C LYS A 229 -1.93 3.89 -22.00
N ILE A 230 -3.09 4.07 -21.40
CA ILE A 230 -3.35 3.81 -19.98
C ILE A 230 -4.32 2.65 -19.92
N ALA A 231 -3.99 1.62 -19.12
CA ALA A 231 -4.79 0.40 -19.06
C ALA A 231 -6.12 0.64 -18.33
N TYR A 232 -6.06 1.37 -17.21
CA TYR A 232 -7.24 1.71 -16.41
C TYR A 232 -7.13 3.11 -15.83
N TRP A 233 -8.30 3.77 -15.70
CA TRP A 233 -8.47 4.96 -14.88
C TRP A 233 -9.26 4.59 -13.63
N GLU A 234 -8.70 4.89 -12.49
CA GLU A 234 -9.37 4.65 -11.21
C GLU A 234 -10.11 5.89 -10.73
N VAL A 235 -11.31 5.69 -10.20
CA VAL A 235 -12.24 6.78 -9.85
C VAL A 235 -12.19 7.03 -8.36
N LEU A 236 -11.54 8.12 -7.96
CA LEU A 236 -11.31 8.55 -6.59
C LEU A 236 -10.45 7.56 -5.77
N ASN A 237 -10.20 7.90 -4.52
CA ASN A 237 -9.46 7.07 -3.57
C ASN A 237 -10.16 7.07 -2.22
N GLU A 238 -10.12 5.94 -1.51
CA GLU A 238 -10.67 5.75 -0.16
C GLU A 238 -12.00 6.46 0.09
N ILE A 239 -12.93 6.26 -0.84
CA ILE A 239 -14.20 7.01 -0.91
C ILE A 239 -15.05 6.92 0.36
N ASN A 240 -14.87 5.86 1.13
CA ASN A 240 -15.49 5.64 2.43
C ASN A 240 -14.78 6.40 3.57
N GLY A 241 -13.52 6.78 3.41
CA GLY A 241 -12.70 7.52 4.35
C GLY A 241 -12.56 9.00 3.98
N GLU A 242 -11.94 9.28 2.84
CA GLU A 242 -11.60 10.65 2.40
C GLU A 242 -12.85 11.49 2.13
N HIS A 243 -13.82 10.91 1.42
CA HIS A 243 -15.05 11.61 1.01
C HIS A 243 -16.28 11.24 1.83
N GLN A 244 -16.22 10.18 2.66
CA GLN A 244 -17.34 9.66 3.44
C GLN A 244 -18.60 9.41 2.57
N MET A 245 -18.40 9.03 1.32
CA MET A 245 -19.49 8.73 0.40
C MET A 245 -20.18 7.42 0.78
N THR A 246 -21.51 7.40 0.68
CA THR A 246 -22.27 6.13 0.75
C THR A 246 -22.08 5.34 -0.55
N PRO A 247 -22.34 4.01 -0.56
CA PRO A 247 -22.31 3.23 -1.80
C PRO A 247 -23.17 3.85 -2.92
N GLN A 248 -24.34 4.38 -2.58
CA GLN A 248 -25.27 5.01 -3.52
C GLN A 248 -24.70 6.31 -4.12
N THR A 249 -24.09 7.14 -3.27
CA THR A 249 -23.47 8.40 -3.72
C THR A 249 -22.30 8.12 -4.63
N TYR A 250 -21.41 7.22 -4.21
CA TYR A 250 -20.25 6.86 -5.02
C TYR A 250 -20.63 6.26 -6.38
N THR A 251 -21.58 5.32 -6.42
CA THR A 251 -22.03 4.72 -7.68
C THR A 251 -22.53 5.78 -8.67
N ARG A 252 -23.25 6.80 -8.19
CA ARG A 252 -23.69 7.92 -9.05
C ARG A 252 -22.51 8.76 -9.56
N VAL A 253 -21.50 8.99 -8.72
CA VAL A 253 -20.27 9.74 -9.11
C VAL A 253 -19.49 8.94 -10.14
N TYR A 254 -19.27 7.66 -9.90
CA TYR A 254 -18.62 6.74 -10.83
C TYR A 254 -19.33 6.75 -12.20
N ASP A 255 -20.65 6.57 -12.22
CA ASP A 255 -21.44 6.58 -13.45
C ASP A 255 -21.31 7.89 -14.22
N ALA A 256 -21.31 9.03 -13.52
CA ALA A 256 -21.18 10.34 -14.16
C ALA A 256 -19.80 10.55 -14.78
N ILE A 257 -18.75 10.10 -14.09
CA ILE A 257 -17.37 10.19 -14.58
C ILE A 257 -17.17 9.26 -15.79
N VAL A 258 -17.56 7.99 -15.66
CA VAL A 258 -17.45 7.01 -16.75
C VAL A 258 -18.21 7.46 -17.99
N GLU A 259 -19.45 7.92 -17.84
CA GLU A 259 -20.26 8.44 -18.93
C GLU A 259 -19.58 9.65 -19.63
N ALA A 260 -18.97 10.56 -18.86
CA ALA A 260 -18.28 11.72 -19.39
C ALA A 260 -17.00 11.33 -20.13
N VAL A 261 -16.19 10.44 -19.56
CA VAL A 261 -14.94 9.96 -20.17
C VAL A 261 -15.22 9.12 -21.41
N HIS A 262 -16.24 8.27 -21.42
CA HIS A 262 -16.61 7.48 -22.61
C HIS A 262 -17.09 8.32 -23.79
N ARG A 263 -17.52 9.58 -23.57
CA ARG A 263 -17.74 10.51 -24.70
C ARG A 263 -16.44 10.95 -25.39
N VAL A 264 -15.31 10.89 -24.66
CA VAL A 264 -13.98 11.21 -25.19
C VAL A 264 -13.36 9.97 -25.83
N ASP A 265 -13.37 8.86 -25.09
CA ASP A 265 -12.85 7.57 -25.56
C ASP A 265 -13.65 6.40 -24.93
N PRO A 266 -14.48 5.70 -25.71
CA PRO A 266 -15.31 4.62 -25.22
C PRO A 266 -14.54 3.33 -24.89
N GLN A 267 -13.22 3.28 -25.14
CA GLN A 267 -12.39 2.10 -24.90
C GLN A 267 -11.66 2.16 -23.56
N ILE A 268 -11.72 3.29 -22.86
CA ILE A 268 -11.09 3.44 -21.55
C ILE A 268 -11.80 2.54 -20.55
N LYS A 269 -10.99 1.79 -19.81
CA LYS A 269 -11.45 0.93 -18.70
C LYS A 269 -11.27 1.63 -17.37
N PHE A 270 -12.09 1.20 -16.41
CA PHE A 270 -12.15 1.83 -15.10
C PHE A 270 -11.91 0.86 -13.95
N VAL A 271 -11.27 1.38 -12.90
CA VAL A 271 -11.25 0.76 -11.57
C VAL A 271 -12.19 1.55 -10.68
N GLY A 272 -13.07 0.87 -9.99
CA GLY A 272 -14.02 1.47 -9.05
C GLY A 272 -13.73 1.08 -7.61
N LEU A 273 -14.32 1.83 -6.70
CA LEU A 273 -14.28 1.71 -5.24
C LEU A 273 -13.02 2.27 -4.59
N ALA A 274 -11.82 1.74 -4.85
CA ALA A 274 -10.59 2.11 -4.11
C ALA A 274 -10.87 2.25 -2.60
N LEU A 275 -11.49 1.22 -2.00
CA LEU A 275 -11.96 1.31 -0.62
C LEU A 275 -10.81 1.28 0.38
N GLY A 276 -10.76 2.28 1.28
CA GLY A 276 -9.92 2.22 2.47
C GLY A 276 -10.40 1.16 3.46
N GLY A 277 -10.24 -0.11 3.10
CA GLY A 277 -10.70 -1.28 3.85
C GLY A 277 -11.74 -2.11 3.09
N THR A 278 -12.45 -2.99 3.80
CA THR A 278 -13.27 -4.05 3.20
C THR A 278 -14.72 -4.03 3.67
N THR A 279 -15.36 -2.86 3.66
CA THR A 279 -16.75 -2.71 4.07
C THR A 279 -17.70 -3.32 3.03
N LYS A 280 -18.27 -4.46 3.33
CA LYS A 280 -19.03 -5.33 2.42
C LYS A 280 -20.20 -4.67 1.69
N ASP A 281 -20.91 -3.73 2.32
CA ASP A 281 -22.09 -3.08 1.75
C ASP A 281 -21.74 -2.30 0.46
N TYR A 282 -20.50 -1.82 0.33
CA TYR A 282 -20.02 -1.17 -0.89
C TYR A 282 -19.93 -2.16 -2.04
N PHE A 283 -19.37 -3.34 -1.81
CA PHE A 283 -19.24 -4.37 -2.84
C PHE A 283 -20.59 -4.90 -3.30
N GLU A 284 -21.50 -5.20 -2.37
CA GLU A 284 -22.85 -5.68 -2.71
C GLU A 284 -23.64 -4.66 -3.52
N TYR A 285 -23.51 -3.37 -3.18
CA TYR A 285 -24.21 -2.32 -3.91
C TYR A 285 -23.59 -2.03 -5.27
N PHE A 286 -22.28 -1.80 -5.31
CA PHE A 286 -21.56 -1.37 -6.52
C PHE A 286 -21.50 -2.47 -7.58
N LEU A 287 -21.24 -3.72 -7.21
CA LEU A 287 -21.20 -4.84 -8.16
C LEU A 287 -22.56 -5.22 -8.74
N ASN A 288 -23.65 -4.67 -8.22
CA ASN A 288 -24.97 -4.92 -8.77
C ASN A 288 -25.27 -3.95 -9.92
N HIS A 289 -25.18 -4.43 -11.16
CA HIS A 289 -25.42 -3.64 -12.39
C HIS A 289 -26.78 -2.90 -12.41
N LYS A 290 -27.76 -3.34 -11.62
CA LYS A 290 -29.06 -2.62 -11.52
C LYS A 290 -28.95 -1.28 -10.79
N ASN A 291 -27.89 -1.07 -10.04
CA ASN A 291 -27.62 0.18 -9.30
C ASN A 291 -26.89 1.22 -10.15
N HIS A 292 -26.40 0.83 -11.31
CA HIS A 292 -25.72 1.69 -12.29
C HIS A 292 -26.67 2.17 -13.39
N LYS A 293 -26.30 3.26 -14.04
CA LYS A 293 -26.95 3.64 -15.29
C LYS A 293 -26.73 2.56 -16.35
N PRO A 294 -27.70 2.33 -17.26
CA PRO A 294 -27.56 1.34 -18.32
C PRO A 294 -26.31 1.60 -19.18
N GLY A 295 -25.51 0.56 -19.38
CA GLY A 295 -24.32 0.62 -20.23
C GLY A 295 -23.03 1.08 -19.55
N ILE A 296 -23.06 1.38 -18.26
CA ILE A 296 -21.83 1.65 -17.48
C ILE A 296 -21.12 0.31 -17.19
N PRO A 297 -19.84 0.16 -17.57
CA PRO A 297 -19.06 -1.03 -17.26
C PRO A 297 -18.58 -1.03 -15.82
N ILE A 298 -18.37 -2.23 -15.27
CA ILE A 298 -17.66 -2.45 -14.01
C ILE A 298 -16.45 -3.35 -14.36
N ASP A 299 -15.39 -2.74 -14.89
CA ASP A 299 -14.25 -3.49 -15.41
C ASP A 299 -13.42 -4.13 -14.30
N MET A 300 -13.12 -3.35 -13.25
CA MET A 300 -12.33 -3.77 -12.10
C MET A 300 -12.80 -3.04 -10.84
N ILE A 301 -12.67 -3.66 -9.69
CA ILE A 301 -12.81 -3.04 -8.37
C ILE A 301 -11.53 -3.15 -7.59
N SER A 302 -11.26 -2.14 -6.74
CA SER A 302 -10.10 -2.15 -5.85
C SER A 302 -10.46 -1.89 -4.39
N TYR A 303 -9.58 -2.35 -3.50
CA TYR A 303 -9.69 -2.18 -2.06
C TYR A 303 -8.33 -2.37 -1.37
N HIS A 304 -8.16 -1.74 -0.22
CA HIS A 304 -6.91 -1.60 0.49
C HIS A 304 -6.83 -2.47 1.73
N PHE A 305 -5.61 -2.86 2.07
CA PHE A 305 -5.28 -3.48 3.33
C PHE A 305 -3.96 -2.98 3.88
N TYR A 306 -4.00 -2.45 5.08
CA TYR A 306 -2.80 -2.17 5.87
C TYR A 306 -2.87 -2.91 7.20
N ALA A 307 -1.83 -3.67 7.52
CA ALA A 307 -1.61 -4.15 8.87
C ALA A 307 -1.14 -2.98 9.75
N VAL A 308 -1.83 -2.73 10.85
CA VAL A 308 -1.58 -1.58 11.73
C VAL A 308 -1.40 -2.07 13.17
N PRO A 309 -0.31 -1.68 13.87
CA PRO A 309 -0.15 -2.07 15.27
C PRO A 309 -1.12 -1.32 16.17
N THR A 310 -1.41 -1.85 17.33
CA THR A 310 -1.98 -1.06 18.41
C THR A 310 -0.90 -0.15 19.02
N ALA A 311 -1.30 1.01 19.57
CA ALA A 311 -0.43 2.15 19.86
C ALA A 311 0.87 1.86 20.64
N ASP A 312 0.99 0.85 21.42
CA ASP A 312 2.15 0.58 22.29
C ASP A 312 2.83 -0.76 22.01
N GLN A 313 2.63 -1.33 20.82
CA GLN A 313 3.24 -2.62 20.49
C GLN A 313 4.73 -2.48 20.17
N THR A 314 5.54 -3.33 20.80
CA THR A 314 6.94 -3.51 20.45
C THR A 314 7.06 -4.35 19.16
N PRO A 315 8.17 -4.25 18.39
CA PRO A 315 8.33 -4.98 17.13
C PRO A 315 8.14 -6.50 17.25
N ASP A 316 8.53 -7.10 18.38
CA ASP A 316 8.36 -8.53 18.65
C ASP A 316 6.89 -8.94 18.83
N ILE A 317 6.03 -8.04 19.31
CA ILE A 317 4.59 -8.26 19.41
C ILE A 317 3.90 -7.90 18.08
N MET A 318 4.32 -6.82 17.43
CA MET A 318 3.77 -6.33 16.18
C MET A 318 3.68 -7.42 15.10
N GLN A 319 4.67 -8.33 15.03
CA GLN A 319 4.64 -9.45 14.08
C GLN A 319 3.37 -10.31 14.21
N PHE A 320 2.91 -10.60 15.44
CA PHE A 320 1.70 -11.42 15.63
C PHE A 320 0.45 -10.68 15.18
N THR A 321 0.35 -9.39 15.51
CA THR A 321 -0.78 -8.54 15.10
C THR A 321 -0.89 -8.42 13.58
N TYR A 322 0.22 -8.24 12.88
CA TYR A 322 0.21 -8.10 11.43
C TYR A 322 -0.25 -9.38 10.72
N TRP A 323 0.22 -10.55 11.17
CA TRP A 323 -0.19 -11.82 10.58
C TRP A 323 -1.65 -12.17 10.88
N GLU A 324 -2.15 -11.89 12.09
CA GLU A 324 -3.56 -12.08 12.43
C GLU A 324 -4.47 -11.19 11.58
N GLN A 325 -4.11 -9.92 11.42
CA GLN A 325 -4.88 -9.01 10.56
C GLN A 325 -4.85 -9.43 9.09
N ALA A 326 -3.72 -9.93 8.60
CA ALA A 326 -3.62 -10.46 7.25
C ALA A 326 -4.51 -11.69 7.03
N ASP A 327 -4.51 -12.63 7.96
CA ASP A 327 -5.36 -13.82 7.89
C ASP A 327 -6.86 -13.42 7.87
N HIS A 328 -7.27 -12.47 8.73
CA HIS A 328 -8.63 -11.94 8.72
C HIS A 328 -8.98 -11.23 7.40
N PHE A 329 -8.06 -10.42 6.86
CA PHE A 329 -8.26 -9.78 5.55
C PHE A 329 -8.49 -10.81 4.45
N LEU A 330 -7.72 -11.89 4.42
CA LEU A 330 -7.86 -12.96 3.43
C LEU A 330 -9.22 -13.69 3.50
N ASP A 331 -9.79 -13.83 4.69
CA ASP A 331 -11.15 -14.36 4.87
C ASP A 331 -12.18 -13.42 4.22
N VAL A 332 -12.01 -12.10 4.42
CA VAL A 332 -12.90 -11.10 3.81
C VAL A 332 -12.72 -11.05 2.29
N VAL A 333 -11.51 -11.20 1.77
CA VAL A 333 -11.27 -11.32 0.31
C VAL A 333 -12.06 -12.49 -0.26
N GLY A 334 -12.07 -13.65 0.39
CA GLY A 334 -12.90 -14.79 -0.02
C GLY A 334 -14.38 -14.40 -0.18
N TYR A 335 -14.92 -13.67 0.80
CA TYR A 335 -16.28 -13.17 0.75
C TYR A 335 -16.53 -12.15 -0.38
N ILE A 336 -15.57 -11.25 -0.64
CA ILE A 336 -15.65 -10.29 -1.76
C ILE A 336 -15.67 -11.04 -3.10
N GLN A 337 -14.85 -12.07 -3.27
CA GLN A 337 -14.85 -12.90 -4.47
C GLN A 337 -16.18 -13.64 -4.67
N ASP A 338 -16.84 -14.10 -3.60
CA ASP A 338 -18.17 -14.70 -3.68
C ASP A 338 -19.25 -13.68 -4.12
N ILE A 339 -19.20 -12.45 -3.59
CA ILE A 339 -20.10 -11.36 -4.03
C ILE A 339 -19.87 -11.08 -5.52
N ARG A 340 -18.63 -10.90 -5.94
CA ARG A 340 -18.25 -10.65 -7.34
C ARG A 340 -18.75 -11.77 -8.25
N ALA A 341 -18.44 -13.02 -7.93
CA ALA A 341 -18.86 -14.17 -8.74
C ALA A 341 -20.38 -14.24 -8.94
N ARG A 342 -21.14 -13.77 -7.95
CA ARG A 342 -22.62 -13.76 -7.99
C ARG A 342 -23.21 -12.57 -8.74
N LEU A 343 -22.62 -11.37 -8.61
CA LEU A 343 -23.21 -10.11 -9.11
C LEU A 343 -22.58 -9.61 -10.39
N SER A 344 -21.27 -9.79 -10.57
CA SER A 344 -20.50 -9.29 -11.72
C SER A 344 -19.27 -10.19 -11.97
N PRO A 345 -19.47 -11.44 -12.46
CA PRO A 345 -18.40 -12.42 -12.60
C PRO A 345 -17.29 -12.01 -13.57
N GLU A 346 -17.56 -11.08 -14.48
CA GLU A 346 -16.60 -10.52 -15.44
C GLU A 346 -15.70 -9.44 -14.85
N THR A 347 -16.10 -8.81 -13.74
CA THR A 347 -15.32 -7.76 -13.07
C THR A 347 -14.04 -8.34 -12.47
N GLN A 348 -12.91 -7.70 -12.73
CA GLN A 348 -11.62 -8.03 -12.14
C GLN A 348 -11.49 -7.44 -10.73
N THR A 349 -10.51 -7.92 -9.98
CA THR A 349 -10.23 -7.45 -8.62
C THR A 349 -8.78 -7.04 -8.46
N ASP A 350 -8.57 -5.93 -7.77
CA ASP A 350 -7.29 -5.35 -7.43
C ASP A 350 -7.20 -5.08 -5.92
N THR A 351 -6.10 -5.45 -5.33
CA THR A 351 -5.73 -5.02 -3.99
C THR A 351 -4.54 -4.08 -4.13
N ASP A 352 -4.82 -2.86 -4.55
CA ASP A 352 -3.85 -1.90 -5.06
C ASP A 352 -3.08 -1.13 -3.97
N GLU A 353 -3.47 -1.31 -2.71
CA GLU A 353 -2.73 -0.85 -1.54
C GLU A 353 -2.61 -1.95 -0.49
N LEU A 354 -1.58 -2.77 -0.64
CA LEU A 354 -1.19 -3.75 0.36
C LEU A 354 0.03 -3.27 1.14
N GLY A 355 -0.05 -3.29 2.48
CA GLY A 355 1.10 -2.86 3.25
C GLY A 355 0.95 -3.04 4.75
N SER A 356 1.85 -2.39 5.44
CA SER A 356 1.84 -2.27 6.90
C SER A 356 2.25 -0.85 7.28
N ILE A 357 1.64 -0.34 8.32
CA ILE A 357 1.88 1.02 8.83
C ILE A 357 2.45 0.89 10.24
N SER A 358 3.52 1.63 10.54
CA SER A 358 4.08 1.71 11.89
C SER A 358 3.20 2.58 12.81
N ALA A 359 3.32 2.37 14.12
CA ALA A 359 2.64 3.24 15.08
C ALA A 359 3.08 4.71 14.96
N ASP A 360 4.31 4.96 14.53
CA ASP A 360 4.86 6.30 14.39
C ASP A 360 4.18 7.09 13.26
N ASP A 361 3.82 6.44 12.17
CA ASP A 361 3.13 7.07 11.03
C ASP A 361 1.73 7.58 11.40
N LEU A 362 1.08 6.98 12.41
CA LEU A 362 -0.22 7.44 12.90
C LEU A 362 -0.15 8.79 13.64
N GLU A 363 1.05 9.27 13.89
CA GLU A 363 1.34 10.53 14.57
C GLU A 363 1.89 11.61 13.60
N GLN A 364 2.05 11.30 12.31
CA GLN A 364 2.75 12.13 11.33
C GLN A 364 2.14 13.51 11.08
N ASP A 365 0.84 13.69 11.33
CA ASP A 365 0.10 14.94 11.20
C ASP A 365 0.20 15.84 12.45
N LYS A 366 0.81 15.35 13.54
CA LYS A 366 0.96 16.10 14.77
C LYS A 366 2.03 17.18 14.63
N PRO A 367 1.77 18.41 15.12
CA PRO A 367 2.76 19.48 15.10
C PRO A 367 4.05 19.09 15.82
N GLY A 368 5.19 19.20 15.11
CA GLY A 368 6.51 18.90 15.67
C GLY A 368 6.85 17.41 15.72
N HIS A 369 6.06 16.55 15.08
CA HIS A 369 6.40 15.13 14.93
C HIS A 369 7.75 14.96 14.22
N VAL A 370 8.58 14.06 14.73
CA VAL A 370 9.86 13.66 14.13
C VAL A 370 9.83 12.16 13.93
N VAL A 371 9.99 11.73 12.70
CA VAL A 371 9.97 10.31 12.33
C VAL A 371 11.05 9.55 13.09
N LYS A 372 10.67 8.47 13.76
CA LYS A 372 11.60 7.57 14.43
C LYS A 372 12.35 6.70 13.43
N PRO A 373 13.60 6.32 13.72
CA PRO A 373 14.34 5.39 12.88
C PRO A 373 13.57 4.07 12.73
N ILE A 374 13.43 3.61 11.49
CA ILE A 374 12.77 2.35 11.16
C ILE A 374 13.85 1.26 11.08
N PRO A 375 13.77 0.19 11.91
CA PRO A 375 14.78 -0.86 11.90
C PRO A 375 14.69 -1.73 10.64
N ASN A 376 15.83 -2.27 10.18
CA ASN A 376 15.86 -3.12 8.98
C ASN A 376 14.93 -4.33 9.09
N SER A 377 14.80 -4.94 10.28
CA SER A 377 13.88 -6.05 10.51
C SER A 377 12.41 -5.72 10.23
N TYR A 378 12.01 -4.45 10.36
CA TYR A 378 10.67 -4.00 9.99
C TYR A 378 10.43 -4.14 8.48
N TRP A 379 11.40 -3.73 7.66
CA TRP A 379 11.30 -3.88 6.20
C TRP A 379 11.17 -5.34 5.77
N ASN A 380 11.90 -6.25 6.44
CA ASN A 380 11.81 -7.70 6.19
C ASN A 380 10.47 -8.28 6.65
N LEU A 381 9.94 -7.87 7.81
CA LEU A 381 8.61 -8.25 8.28
C LEU A 381 7.53 -7.86 7.26
N CYS A 382 7.56 -6.60 6.78
CA CYS A 382 6.60 -6.09 5.81
C CYS A 382 6.72 -6.80 4.46
N ALA A 383 7.95 -7.05 4.00
CA ALA A 383 8.23 -7.80 2.79
C ALA A 383 7.72 -9.25 2.85
N ALA A 384 7.95 -9.92 3.98
CA ALA A 384 7.45 -11.27 4.21
C ALA A 384 5.90 -11.30 4.25
N LEU A 385 5.28 -10.29 4.88
CA LEU A 385 3.82 -10.13 4.89
C LEU A 385 3.26 -9.98 3.47
N TYR A 386 3.89 -9.14 2.64
CA TYR A 386 3.47 -8.97 1.25
C TYR A 386 3.62 -10.26 0.43
N ALA A 387 4.74 -10.99 0.57
CA ALA A 387 4.94 -12.26 -0.13
C ALA A 387 3.87 -13.31 0.23
N TYR A 388 3.49 -13.38 1.49
CA TYR A 388 2.40 -14.23 1.96
C TYR A 388 1.07 -13.82 1.36
N LEU A 389 0.72 -12.52 1.45
CA LEU A 389 -0.52 -11.98 0.89
C LEU A 389 -0.59 -12.21 -0.62
N TYR A 390 0.50 -11.99 -1.36
CA TYR A 390 0.55 -12.25 -2.80
C TYR A 390 0.16 -13.71 -3.13
N ALA A 391 0.77 -14.68 -2.45
CA ALA A 391 0.48 -16.09 -2.73
C ALA A 391 -0.96 -16.49 -2.37
N GLU A 392 -1.46 -15.99 -1.24
CA GLU A 392 -2.83 -16.26 -0.77
C GLU A 392 -3.90 -15.56 -1.63
N LEU A 393 -3.65 -14.33 -2.10
CA LEU A 393 -4.51 -13.61 -3.04
C LEU A 393 -4.53 -14.33 -4.41
N THR A 394 -3.38 -14.85 -4.84
CA THR A 394 -3.27 -15.68 -6.04
C THR A 394 -4.17 -16.91 -5.93
N GLY A 395 -4.14 -17.60 -4.80
CA GLY A 395 -5.01 -18.74 -4.52
C GLY A 395 -6.52 -18.39 -4.56
N ARG A 396 -6.88 -17.13 -4.27
CA ARG A 396 -8.25 -16.61 -4.28
C ARG A 396 -8.67 -15.99 -5.61
N GLY A 397 -7.77 -15.95 -6.60
CA GLY A 397 -8.05 -15.47 -7.96
C GLY A 397 -8.17 -13.95 -8.09
N VAL A 398 -7.49 -13.19 -7.23
CA VAL A 398 -7.32 -11.75 -7.36
C VAL A 398 -6.36 -11.47 -8.53
N GLU A 399 -6.68 -10.51 -9.40
CA GLU A 399 -5.92 -10.27 -10.63
C GLU A 399 -4.70 -9.36 -10.43
N VAL A 400 -4.77 -8.41 -9.49
CA VAL A 400 -3.67 -7.48 -9.21
C VAL A 400 -3.41 -7.44 -7.71
N ALA A 401 -2.14 -7.48 -7.31
CA ALA A 401 -1.69 -7.36 -5.93
C ALA A 401 -0.59 -6.28 -5.84
N GLY A 402 -1.01 -5.06 -5.48
CA GLY A 402 -0.17 -3.87 -5.45
C GLY A 402 0.38 -3.57 -4.06
N GLU A 403 1.69 -3.57 -3.89
CA GLU A 403 2.34 -3.17 -2.65
C GLU A 403 2.38 -1.64 -2.53
N SER A 404 2.01 -1.09 -1.40
CA SER A 404 2.09 0.33 -1.08
C SER A 404 3.38 0.61 -0.32
N GLN A 405 4.14 1.61 -0.64
CA GLN A 405 4.24 2.43 -1.85
C GLN A 405 5.71 2.62 -2.24
N LEU A 406 5.99 3.03 -3.48
CA LEU A 406 7.37 3.16 -3.97
C LEU A 406 8.23 4.04 -3.05
N VAL A 407 7.78 5.26 -2.73
CA VAL A 407 8.43 6.16 -1.79
C VAL A 407 7.43 6.67 -0.77
N GLY A 408 7.56 6.24 0.48
CA GLY A 408 6.99 6.92 1.63
C GLY A 408 7.89 8.09 2.05
N TYR A 409 7.33 9.06 2.75
CA TYR A 409 8.04 10.29 3.10
C TYR A 409 7.62 10.73 4.52
N PRO A 410 8.46 11.45 5.28
CA PRO A 410 8.13 11.83 6.67
C PRO A 410 6.76 12.46 6.92
N THR A 411 6.16 13.08 5.92
CA THR A 411 4.80 13.63 5.96
C THR A 411 3.79 12.82 5.15
N GLN A 412 4.15 11.63 4.69
CA GLN A 412 3.32 10.74 3.88
C GLN A 412 3.72 9.27 4.11
N PHE A 413 3.42 8.74 5.27
CA PHE A 413 3.60 7.35 5.67
C PHE A 413 5.00 6.78 5.38
N PRO A 414 6.05 7.25 6.08
CA PRO A 414 7.42 6.80 5.83
C PRO A 414 7.61 5.29 5.99
N SER A 415 6.85 4.61 6.85
CA SER A 415 7.01 3.17 7.09
C SER A 415 6.48 2.28 5.96
N VAL A 416 5.71 2.83 5.02
CA VAL A 416 5.26 2.05 3.85
C VAL A 416 6.23 2.15 2.66
N SER A 417 7.35 2.87 2.80
CA SER A 417 8.32 3.09 1.73
C SER A 417 9.03 1.80 1.30
N MET A 418 9.16 1.61 -0.01
CA MET A 418 9.96 0.54 -0.63
C MET A 418 11.36 1.02 -1.01
N VAL A 419 11.53 2.33 -1.13
CA VAL A 419 12.81 3.00 -1.44
C VAL A 419 13.08 4.05 -0.37
N ASP A 420 14.29 4.07 0.16
CA ASP A 420 14.70 5.04 1.18
C ASP A 420 14.62 6.47 0.65
N TRP A 421 13.87 7.32 1.30
CA TRP A 421 13.59 8.70 0.86
C TRP A 421 14.78 9.67 0.97
N ASN A 422 15.87 9.27 1.61
CA ASN A 422 17.10 10.07 1.70
C ASN A 422 18.13 9.66 0.65
N THR A 423 18.23 8.36 0.38
CA THR A 423 19.32 7.79 -0.44
C THR A 423 18.85 7.27 -1.81
N GLY A 424 17.56 6.99 -1.97
CA GLY A 424 17.01 6.34 -3.15
C GLY A 424 17.35 4.85 -3.26
N GLN A 425 17.82 4.21 -2.17
CA GLN A 425 18.12 2.78 -2.17
C GLN A 425 16.87 1.94 -1.92
N PRO A 426 16.60 0.93 -2.74
CA PRO A 426 15.54 -0.04 -2.47
C PRO A 426 15.81 -0.83 -1.18
N ASN A 427 14.76 -1.08 -0.39
CA ASN A 427 14.81 -1.91 0.81
C ASN A 427 14.27 -3.32 0.57
N ALA A 428 14.14 -4.14 1.62
CA ALA A 428 13.68 -5.53 1.51
C ALA A 428 12.29 -5.66 0.85
N ARG A 429 11.39 -4.69 1.01
CA ARG A 429 10.04 -4.71 0.39
C ARG A 429 10.15 -4.67 -1.12
N PHE A 430 10.94 -3.74 -1.66
CA PHE A 430 11.20 -3.65 -3.10
C PHE A 430 11.83 -4.94 -3.65
N TRP A 431 12.83 -5.47 -2.94
CA TRP A 431 13.54 -6.66 -3.40
C TRP A 431 12.69 -7.91 -3.36
N VAL A 432 11.78 -8.04 -2.40
CA VAL A 432 10.81 -9.15 -2.37
C VAL A 432 9.78 -9.00 -3.48
N LEU A 433 9.25 -7.80 -3.73
CA LEU A 433 8.36 -7.58 -4.87
C LEU A 433 9.06 -7.98 -6.19
N LYS A 434 10.31 -7.55 -6.37
CA LYS A 434 11.10 -7.93 -7.55
C LYS A 434 11.32 -9.44 -7.63
N LEU A 435 11.64 -10.09 -6.51
CA LEU A 435 11.81 -11.54 -6.45
C LEU A 435 10.51 -12.27 -6.88
N LEU A 436 9.36 -11.81 -6.40
CA LEU A 436 8.06 -12.38 -6.77
C LEU A 436 7.78 -12.17 -8.27
N ARG A 437 7.92 -10.94 -8.76
CA ARG A 437 7.67 -10.56 -10.14
C ARG A 437 8.57 -11.35 -11.13
N ASP A 438 9.84 -11.56 -10.78
CA ASP A 438 10.79 -12.27 -11.63
C ASP A 438 10.54 -13.81 -11.65
N ASN A 439 9.77 -14.32 -10.69
CA ASN A 439 9.58 -15.77 -10.55
C ASN A 439 8.13 -16.23 -10.78
N PHE A 440 7.14 -15.36 -10.56
CA PHE A 440 5.73 -15.75 -10.58
C PHE A 440 4.87 -14.71 -11.33
N GLY A 441 3.69 -15.14 -11.76
CA GLY A 441 2.74 -14.27 -12.43
C GLY A 441 1.50 -15.00 -12.95
N PRO A 442 0.74 -14.36 -13.84
CA PRO A 442 -0.39 -15.00 -14.51
C PRO A 442 0.03 -16.27 -15.26
N ASP A 443 -0.91 -17.21 -15.35
CA ASP A 443 -0.78 -18.55 -15.98
C ASP A 443 0.12 -19.55 -15.23
N ASP A 444 0.74 -19.16 -14.12
CA ASP A 444 1.42 -20.11 -13.24
C ASP A 444 0.39 -21.00 -12.51
N LYS A 445 0.70 -22.27 -12.32
CA LYS A 445 -0.16 -23.23 -11.63
C LYS A 445 0.26 -23.36 -10.18
N LEU A 446 -0.61 -22.98 -9.25
CA LEU A 446 -0.44 -23.32 -7.84
C LEU A 446 -0.78 -24.79 -7.65
N VAL A 447 0.10 -25.53 -7.00
CA VAL A 447 -0.10 -26.96 -6.73
C VAL A 447 -0.25 -27.21 -5.22
N GLU A 448 -0.90 -28.33 -4.88
CA GLU A 448 -1.15 -28.68 -3.48
C GLU A 448 0.17 -28.77 -2.70
N THR A 449 0.28 -27.92 -1.68
CA THR A 449 1.47 -27.78 -0.84
C THR A 449 1.05 -27.87 0.62
N ASN A 450 1.73 -28.72 1.40
CA ASN A 450 1.45 -28.89 2.81
C ASN A 450 2.73 -28.68 3.62
N LEU A 451 2.59 -27.99 4.75
CA LEU A 451 3.65 -27.70 5.69
C LEU A 451 3.15 -28.02 7.11
N ASP A 452 3.97 -28.61 7.94
CA ASP A 452 3.59 -29.13 9.26
C ASP A 452 3.74 -28.15 10.42
N ILE A 453 4.19 -26.90 10.15
CA ILE A 453 4.28 -25.83 11.17
C ILE A 453 3.62 -24.54 10.69
N PRO A 454 3.00 -23.74 11.59
CA PRO A 454 2.27 -22.52 11.20
C PRO A 454 3.17 -21.28 11.02
N TYR A 455 4.45 -21.37 11.37
CA TYR A 455 5.36 -20.22 11.41
C TYR A 455 6.13 -19.98 10.12
N VAL A 456 6.10 -20.94 9.22
CA VAL A 456 6.61 -20.82 7.85
C VAL A 456 5.44 -21.03 6.90
N TYR A 457 5.37 -20.23 5.86
CA TYR A 457 4.44 -20.42 4.76
C TYR A 457 5.18 -21.03 3.57
N ALA A 458 4.52 -21.90 2.84
CA ALA A 458 5.06 -22.54 1.63
C ALA A 458 3.98 -22.66 0.57
N GLN A 459 4.27 -22.24 -0.67
CA GLN A 459 3.44 -22.47 -1.83
C GLN A 459 4.29 -22.87 -3.02
N ALA A 460 3.97 -24.02 -3.60
CA ALA A 460 4.64 -24.52 -4.80
C ALA A 460 3.88 -24.11 -6.07
N PHE A 461 4.66 -23.80 -7.10
CA PHE A 461 4.20 -23.37 -8.41
C PHE A 461 4.81 -24.21 -9.51
N VAL A 462 4.03 -24.51 -10.54
CA VAL A 462 4.55 -24.87 -11.85
C VAL A 462 4.37 -23.65 -12.74
N THR A 463 5.47 -22.99 -13.09
CA THR A 463 5.40 -21.75 -13.88
C THR A 463 4.84 -22.02 -15.28
N ARG A 464 4.41 -20.97 -15.97
CA ARG A 464 3.92 -21.05 -17.35
C ARG A 464 4.95 -21.66 -18.31
N GLU A 465 6.26 -21.57 -17.97
CA GLU A 465 7.36 -22.23 -18.70
C GLU A 465 7.60 -23.69 -18.25
N GLY A 466 6.79 -24.20 -17.31
CA GLY A 466 6.88 -25.57 -16.79
C GLY A 466 7.99 -25.79 -15.76
N GLN A 467 8.53 -24.73 -15.16
CA GLN A 467 9.50 -24.83 -14.07
C GLN A 467 8.80 -25.09 -12.75
N ARG A 468 9.40 -25.91 -11.89
CA ARG A 468 8.94 -26.15 -10.52
C ARG A 468 9.61 -25.18 -9.57
N LYS A 469 8.83 -24.32 -8.93
CA LYS A 469 9.32 -23.33 -7.96
C LYS A 469 8.55 -23.43 -6.65
N LEU A 470 9.22 -23.13 -5.55
CA LEU A 470 8.62 -23.09 -4.22
C LEU A 470 8.91 -21.75 -3.60
N LEU A 471 7.85 -21.01 -3.26
CA LEU A 471 7.91 -19.82 -2.44
C LEU A 471 7.88 -20.23 -0.97
N LEU A 472 8.83 -19.72 -0.18
CA LEU A 472 8.91 -19.89 1.27
C LEU A 472 8.91 -18.53 1.94
N VAL A 473 8.15 -18.41 3.02
CA VAL A 473 8.08 -17.18 3.82
C VAL A 473 8.20 -17.53 5.30
N ASN A 474 9.24 -17.08 5.95
CA ASN A 474 9.35 -17.16 7.40
C ASN A 474 8.54 -16.04 8.06
N LYS A 475 7.50 -16.40 8.81
CA LYS A 475 6.56 -15.49 9.46
C LYS A 475 7.06 -14.98 10.84
N ARG A 476 8.29 -15.29 11.24
CA ARG A 476 8.82 -14.98 12.57
C ARG A 476 10.23 -14.41 12.52
N ASP A 477 10.58 -13.64 13.54
CA ASP A 477 11.93 -13.09 13.75
C ASP A 477 12.88 -14.11 14.39
N ARG A 478 12.85 -15.34 13.88
CA ARG A 478 13.77 -16.42 14.29
C ARG A 478 13.94 -17.42 13.16
N GLY A 479 15.04 -18.18 13.22
CA GLY A 479 15.37 -19.19 12.21
C GLY A 479 14.52 -20.45 12.30
N PHE A 480 14.29 -21.08 11.13
CA PHE A 480 13.69 -22.41 10.99
C PHE A 480 14.48 -23.25 10.03
N GLU A 481 14.54 -24.57 10.26
CA GLU A 481 15.04 -25.54 9.29
C GLU A 481 13.88 -26.14 8.49
N VAL A 482 13.97 -26.12 7.18
CA VAL A 482 12.93 -26.63 6.28
C VAL A 482 13.48 -27.83 5.51
N SER A 483 12.85 -28.99 5.68
CA SER A 483 13.16 -30.19 4.93
C SER A 483 12.29 -30.25 3.67
N LEU A 484 12.93 -30.22 2.50
CA LEU A 484 12.30 -30.35 1.19
C LEU A 484 12.91 -31.53 0.45
N PRO A 485 12.26 -32.71 0.45
CA PRO A 485 12.78 -33.88 -0.26
C PRO A 485 12.99 -33.64 -1.74
N GLY A 486 14.15 -34.03 -2.27
CA GLY A 486 14.49 -33.88 -3.70
C GLY A 486 14.99 -32.50 -4.10
N SER A 487 15.29 -31.61 -3.14
CA SER A 487 15.78 -30.25 -3.43
C SER A 487 17.30 -30.13 -3.51
N GLN A 488 18.05 -31.19 -3.30
CA GLN A 488 19.52 -31.15 -3.39
C GLN A 488 19.99 -30.62 -4.75
N GLY A 489 20.90 -29.67 -4.74
CA GLY A 489 21.42 -29.00 -5.93
C GLY A 489 20.52 -27.90 -6.50
N SER A 490 19.31 -27.71 -5.93
CA SER A 490 18.43 -26.60 -6.32
C SER A 490 19.05 -25.25 -6.00
N GLU A 491 18.79 -24.28 -6.86
CA GLU A 491 19.09 -22.87 -6.55
C GLU A 491 18.02 -22.31 -5.61
N VAL A 492 18.46 -21.57 -4.60
CA VAL A 492 17.60 -20.75 -3.76
C VAL A 492 18.01 -19.29 -3.89
N THR A 493 17.04 -18.42 -4.21
CA THR A 493 17.21 -16.97 -4.25
C THR A 493 16.37 -16.37 -3.12
N PHE A 494 16.96 -15.49 -2.31
CA PHE A 494 16.31 -15.05 -1.09
C PHE A 494 16.61 -13.59 -0.73
N VAL A 495 15.69 -13.02 0.07
CA VAL A 495 15.83 -11.72 0.74
C VAL A 495 15.63 -11.96 2.24
N ASP A 496 16.61 -11.53 3.04
CA ASP A 496 16.61 -11.66 4.49
C ASP A 496 17.16 -10.41 5.18
N GLN A 497 17.32 -10.43 6.49
CA GLN A 497 17.90 -9.30 7.23
C GLN A 497 19.39 -9.08 6.89
N GLY A 498 20.09 -10.10 6.40
CA GLY A 498 21.49 -10.02 5.97
C GLY A 498 21.66 -9.33 4.62
N THR A 499 20.69 -9.50 3.71
CA THR A 499 20.70 -8.78 2.41
C THR A 499 20.38 -7.29 2.57
N SER A 500 19.57 -6.92 3.57
CA SER A 500 19.24 -5.53 3.91
C SER A 500 18.73 -4.72 2.69
N PHE A 501 19.49 -3.72 2.25
CA PHE A 501 19.20 -2.87 1.08
C PHE A 501 19.87 -3.39 -0.23
N GLN A 502 20.34 -4.63 -0.23
CA GLN A 502 20.98 -5.23 -1.41
C GLN A 502 19.99 -6.11 -2.19
N PRO A 503 20.24 -6.35 -3.47
CA PRO A 503 19.50 -7.31 -4.28
C PRO A 503 19.43 -8.70 -3.63
N PRO A 504 18.45 -9.55 -4.02
CA PRO A 504 18.37 -10.91 -3.52
C PRO A 504 19.68 -11.67 -3.66
N ALA A 505 20.04 -12.41 -2.62
CA ALA A 505 21.18 -13.32 -2.66
C ALA A 505 20.77 -14.68 -3.22
N SER A 506 21.74 -15.43 -3.78
CA SER A 506 21.52 -16.80 -4.25
C SER A 506 22.50 -17.77 -3.62
N ALA A 507 22.03 -19.00 -3.41
CA ALA A 507 22.82 -20.14 -2.93
C ALA A 507 22.33 -21.45 -3.58
N HIS A 508 23.11 -22.53 -3.45
CA HIS A 508 22.69 -23.86 -3.84
C HIS A 508 22.44 -24.74 -2.62
N LEU A 509 21.32 -25.47 -2.64
CA LEU A 509 20.97 -26.38 -1.55
C LEU A 509 21.87 -27.61 -1.55
N GLY A 510 22.46 -27.89 -0.39
CA GLY A 510 23.21 -29.11 -0.12
C GLY A 510 22.32 -30.28 0.33
N GLU A 511 22.93 -31.22 1.04
CA GLU A 511 22.21 -32.36 1.65
C GLU A 511 21.45 -31.99 2.94
N ASN A 512 21.81 -30.85 3.54
CA ASN A 512 21.18 -30.37 4.77
C ASN A 512 19.84 -29.68 4.50
N PRO A 513 18.93 -29.65 5.51
CA PRO A 513 17.74 -28.82 5.44
C PRO A 513 18.07 -27.37 5.07
N LEU A 514 17.17 -26.69 4.35
CA LEU A 514 17.26 -25.26 4.12
C LEU A 514 17.05 -24.52 5.45
N SER A 515 18.00 -23.69 5.81
CA SER A 515 17.85 -22.80 6.98
C SER A 515 17.28 -21.48 6.51
N LEU A 516 16.10 -21.10 7.03
CA LEU A 516 15.48 -19.79 6.83
C LEU A 516 15.82 -18.90 8.03
N SER A 517 16.36 -17.73 7.79
CA SER A 517 16.56 -16.69 8.81
C SER A 517 15.25 -15.95 9.13
N GLY A 518 15.27 -15.04 10.13
CA GLY A 518 14.09 -14.28 10.51
C GLY A 518 13.52 -13.46 9.36
N TYR A 519 12.19 -13.58 9.12
CA TYR A 519 11.44 -12.91 8.05
C TYR A 519 11.99 -13.14 6.63
N GLU A 520 12.75 -14.20 6.42
CA GLU A 520 13.27 -14.52 5.09
C GLU A 520 12.15 -14.89 4.14
N VAL A 521 12.25 -14.35 2.91
CA VAL A 521 11.48 -14.76 1.75
C VAL A 521 12.42 -15.41 0.75
N ALA A 522 12.16 -16.66 0.40
CA ALA A 522 13.00 -17.43 -0.49
C ALA A 522 12.20 -18.08 -1.62
N VAL A 523 12.79 -18.16 -2.80
CA VAL A 523 12.30 -18.92 -3.94
C VAL A 523 13.29 -20.03 -4.24
N VAL A 524 12.83 -21.29 -4.15
CA VAL A 524 13.63 -22.47 -4.51
C VAL A 524 13.24 -22.92 -5.92
N SER A 525 14.22 -22.96 -6.83
CA SER A 525 14.06 -23.48 -8.19
C SER A 525 14.44 -24.96 -8.20
N LEU A 526 13.46 -25.83 -8.30
CA LEU A 526 13.63 -27.27 -8.25
C LEU A 526 13.99 -27.87 -9.62
N PRO A 527 14.79 -28.95 -9.68
CA PRO A 527 15.02 -29.64 -10.93
C PRO A 527 13.70 -30.20 -11.48
N LYS A 528 13.66 -30.36 -12.82
CA LYS A 528 12.49 -30.90 -13.55
C LYS A 528 12.20 -32.34 -13.19
#